data_d1bcf99f5f206e39812c1beed05e631e
#
_entry.id   d1bcf99f5f206e39812c1beed05e631e
#
_cell.length_a   1.000
_cell.length_b   1.000
_cell.length_c   1.000
_cell.angle_alpha   90.00
_cell.angle_beta   90.00
_cell.angle_gamma   90.00
#
_symmetry.space_group_name_H-M   'P 1'
#
loop_
_entity.id
_entity.type
_entity.pdbx_description
1 polymer ?
#
loop_
_entity_poly.entity_id
_entity_poly.type
_entity_poly.pdbx_seq_one_letter_code
_entity_poly.pdbx_strand_id
1 'polypeptide(L)'
;MSPTIRTLVIPVSDLEAAKAVYTALLDAPHMDETYYVGYDVDGFEVGLAPDDPAGGPVAYADVEDLDATRASLLAAGATERSAPRQVAPEVRVCVLADTDGNPIGLRGR
;
A
#
# COMPACT_ATOMS: atom_id res chain seq x y z
N MET A 1 -16.15 -11.49 -6.29
CA MET A 1 -15.31 -10.78 -7.28
C MET A 1 -13.84 -10.96 -6.95
N SER A 2 -13.03 -11.00 -7.99
CA SER A 2 -11.59 -11.10 -7.79
C SER A 2 -11.02 -9.77 -7.34
N PRO A 3 -10.08 -9.75 -6.42
CA PRO A 3 -9.38 -8.53 -6.05
C PRO A 3 -8.51 -8.03 -7.20
N THR A 4 -8.20 -6.74 -7.19
CA THR A 4 -7.28 -6.13 -8.14
C THR A 4 -6.11 -5.52 -7.40
N ILE A 5 -4.92 -5.57 -7.99
CA ILE A 5 -3.73 -4.95 -7.42
C ILE A 5 -3.35 -3.80 -8.33
N ARG A 6 -3.49 -2.57 -7.83
CA ARG A 6 -3.24 -1.35 -8.60
C ARG A 6 -2.38 -0.33 -7.86
N THR A 7 -1.86 -0.69 -6.71
CA THR A 7 -1.09 0.24 -5.89
C THR A 7 0.10 -0.48 -5.29
N LEU A 8 1.27 0.10 -5.48
CA LEU A 8 2.50 -0.32 -4.81
C LEU A 8 2.96 0.85 -3.96
N VAL A 9 3.05 0.66 -2.65
CA VAL A 9 3.56 1.68 -1.73
C VAL A 9 4.96 1.31 -1.30
N ILE A 10 5.87 2.24 -1.45
CA ILE A 10 7.28 2.07 -1.13
C ILE A 10 7.59 2.92 0.10
N PRO A 11 7.93 2.31 1.24
CA PRO A 11 8.33 3.08 2.42
C PRO A 11 9.69 3.70 2.19
N VAL A 12 9.82 4.97 2.55
CA VAL A 12 11.06 5.72 2.35
C VAL A 12 11.43 6.46 3.63
N SER A 13 12.71 6.66 3.86
CA SER A 13 13.18 7.42 5.03
C SER A 13 13.38 8.90 4.69
N ASP A 14 13.70 9.21 3.42
CA ASP A 14 13.89 10.57 2.94
C ASP A 14 13.03 10.76 1.71
N LEU A 15 11.85 11.37 1.91
CA LEU A 15 10.87 11.52 0.84
C LEU A 15 11.39 12.38 -0.30
N GLU A 16 12.11 13.47 -0.01
CA GLU A 16 12.61 14.35 -1.07
C GLU A 16 13.68 13.65 -1.93
N ALA A 17 14.57 12.89 -1.31
CA ALA A 17 15.57 12.13 -2.04
C ALA A 17 14.92 11.03 -2.91
N ALA A 18 13.94 10.32 -2.36
CA ALA A 18 13.21 9.30 -3.10
C ALA A 18 12.42 9.91 -4.25
N LYS A 19 11.75 11.05 -4.01
CA LYS A 19 10.99 11.76 -5.03
C LYS A 19 11.88 12.14 -6.21
N ALA A 20 13.10 12.59 -5.98
CA ALA A 20 14.02 12.93 -7.07
C ALA A 20 14.30 11.72 -7.96
N VAL A 21 14.55 10.56 -7.35
CA VAL A 21 14.83 9.32 -8.09
C VAL A 21 13.60 8.86 -8.88
N TYR A 22 12.45 8.79 -8.22
CA TYR A 22 11.24 8.26 -8.89
C TYR A 22 10.66 9.21 -9.91
N THR A 23 10.81 10.51 -9.73
CA THR A 23 10.40 11.50 -10.75
C THR A 23 11.27 11.37 -12.01
N ALA A 24 12.56 11.07 -11.84
CA ALA A 24 13.43 10.83 -12.99
C ALA A 24 12.99 9.58 -13.78
N LEU A 25 12.42 8.59 -13.11
CA LEU A 25 11.96 7.35 -13.74
C LEU A 25 10.53 7.47 -14.29
N LEU A 26 9.63 8.08 -13.53
CA LEU A 26 8.18 8.00 -13.76
C LEU A 26 7.54 9.32 -14.16
N ASP A 27 8.32 10.37 -14.39
CA ASP A 27 7.86 11.74 -14.64
C ASP A 27 7.21 12.34 -13.39
N ALA A 28 6.55 13.48 -13.53
CA ALA A 28 6.02 14.24 -12.40
C ALA A 28 4.94 13.46 -11.66
N PRO A 29 4.91 13.54 -10.32
CA PRO A 29 3.85 12.89 -9.55
C PRO A 29 2.51 13.59 -9.77
N HIS A 30 1.41 12.83 -9.65
CA HIS A 30 0.07 13.40 -9.69
C HIS A 30 -0.38 13.85 -8.29
N MET A 31 0.28 13.37 -7.25
CA MET A 31 0.06 13.78 -5.87
C MET A 31 1.41 14.02 -5.20
N ASP A 32 1.59 15.19 -4.62
CA ASP A 32 2.88 15.62 -4.07
C ASP A 32 2.65 16.33 -2.74
N GLU A 33 2.63 15.54 -1.66
CA GLU A 33 2.40 16.05 -0.31
C GLU A 33 3.58 15.69 0.59
N THR A 34 3.65 16.28 1.76
CA THR A 34 4.73 16.00 2.71
C THR A 34 4.64 14.61 3.32
N TYR A 35 3.47 13.99 3.25
CA TYR A 35 3.20 12.67 3.83
C TYR A 35 3.05 11.58 2.77
N TYR A 36 3.03 11.94 1.49
CA TYR A 36 2.84 10.95 0.43
C TYR A 36 3.11 11.57 -0.94
N VAL A 37 3.84 10.85 -1.77
CA VAL A 37 4.05 11.23 -3.18
C VAL A 37 3.55 10.08 -4.04
N GLY A 38 2.60 10.35 -4.93
CA GLY A 38 1.98 9.35 -5.79
C GLY A 38 2.25 9.59 -7.26
N TYR A 39 2.56 8.50 -7.97
CA TYR A 39 2.78 8.52 -9.42
C TYR A 39 1.74 7.65 -10.09
N ASP A 40 1.15 8.16 -11.16
CA ASP A 40 0.22 7.39 -11.98
C ASP A 40 1.01 6.80 -13.15
N VAL A 41 1.16 5.48 -13.15
CA VAL A 41 1.89 4.76 -14.20
C VAL A 41 0.86 3.94 -14.96
N ASP A 42 0.22 4.58 -15.93
CA ASP A 42 -0.77 3.95 -16.80
C ASP A 42 -1.92 3.31 -16.01
N GLY A 43 -2.41 4.03 -15.00
CA GLY A 43 -3.48 3.57 -14.12
C GLY A 43 -3.01 2.77 -12.91
N PHE A 44 -1.71 2.52 -12.81
CA PHE A 44 -1.13 1.86 -11.65
C PHE A 44 -0.49 2.91 -10.75
N GLU A 45 -0.81 2.86 -9.47
CA GLU A 45 -0.29 3.84 -8.51
C GLU A 45 1.02 3.35 -7.89
N VAL A 46 2.06 4.18 -7.99
CA VAL A 46 3.29 3.98 -7.22
C VAL A 46 3.36 5.08 -6.19
N GLY A 47 3.31 4.74 -4.91
CA GLY A 47 3.29 5.69 -3.82
C GLY A 47 4.55 5.61 -2.98
N LEU A 48 5.08 6.77 -2.60
CA LEU A 48 6.18 6.87 -1.65
C LEU A 48 5.62 7.36 -0.33
N ALA A 49 5.84 6.59 0.75
CA ALA A 49 5.29 6.92 2.05
C ALA A 49 6.40 6.95 3.11
N PRO A 50 6.66 8.11 3.73
CA PRO A 50 7.60 8.18 4.82
C PRO A 50 7.02 7.48 6.06
N ASP A 51 7.89 6.81 6.80
CA ASP A 51 7.55 6.17 8.09
C ASP A 51 6.44 5.12 7.98
N ASP A 52 6.28 4.47 6.83
CA ASP A 52 5.29 3.42 6.65
C ASP A 52 5.72 2.17 7.46
N PRO A 53 4.83 1.62 8.30
CA PRO A 53 5.17 0.47 9.14
C PRO A 53 5.22 -0.86 8.41
N ALA A 54 4.97 -0.89 7.10
CA ALA A 54 4.88 -2.15 6.34
C ALA A 54 6.19 -2.95 6.31
N GLY A 55 7.33 -2.28 6.52
CA GLY A 55 8.63 -2.95 6.58
C GLY A 55 9.26 -3.23 5.22
N GLY A 56 8.67 -2.78 4.15
CA GLY A 56 9.18 -2.94 2.78
C GLY A 56 8.12 -2.53 1.77
N PRO A 57 8.42 -2.55 0.48
CA PRO A 57 7.42 -2.26 -0.54
C PRO A 57 6.22 -3.20 -0.40
N VAL A 58 5.02 -2.65 -0.49
CA VAL A 58 3.80 -3.43 -0.32
C VAL A 58 2.84 -3.17 -1.48
N ALA A 59 2.37 -4.26 -2.10
CA ALA A 59 1.31 -4.21 -3.08
C ALA A 59 -0.02 -4.29 -2.35
N TYR A 60 -0.93 -3.37 -2.65
CA TYR A 60 -2.25 -3.36 -2.05
C TYR A 60 -3.27 -3.97 -3.00
N ALA A 61 -3.99 -4.98 -2.51
CA ALA A 61 -5.11 -5.55 -3.22
C ALA A 61 -6.38 -4.79 -2.86
N ASP A 62 -7.09 -4.31 -3.86
CA ASP A 62 -8.40 -3.69 -3.67
C ASP A 62 -9.44 -4.80 -3.49
N VAL A 63 -10.12 -4.79 -2.36
CA VAL A 63 -11.12 -5.82 -2.01
C VAL A 63 -12.43 -5.15 -1.62
N GLU A 64 -13.54 -5.86 -1.78
CA GLU A 64 -14.86 -5.31 -1.46
C GLU A 64 -15.11 -5.28 0.04
N ASP A 65 -14.71 -6.35 0.75
CA ASP A 65 -14.93 -6.50 2.18
C ASP A 65 -13.59 -6.76 2.84
N LEU A 66 -13.00 -5.72 3.40
CA LEU A 66 -11.68 -5.80 3.99
C LEU A 66 -11.65 -6.74 5.18
N ASP A 67 -12.66 -6.69 6.05
CA ASP A 67 -12.70 -7.53 7.24
C ASP A 67 -12.81 -9.02 6.89
N ALA A 68 -13.66 -9.36 5.93
CA ALA A 68 -13.82 -10.74 5.48
C ALA A 68 -12.54 -11.27 4.83
N THR A 69 -11.91 -10.47 3.99
CA THR A 69 -10.65 -10.88 3.34
C THR A 69 -9.54 -11.03 4.36
N ARG A 70 -9.43 -10.09 5.30
CA ARG A 70 -8.45 -10.16 6.38
C ARG A 70 -8.62 -11.45 7.20
N ALA A 71 -9.86 -11.76 7.57
CA ALA A 71 -10.15 -12.98 8.33
C ALA A 71 -9.75 -14.24 7.56
N SER A 72 -10.02 -14.29 6.26
CA SER A 72 -9.61 -15.41 5.41
C SER A 72 -8.11 -15.59 5.36
N LEU A 73 -7.36 -14.50 5.25
CA LEU A 73 -5.90 -14.57 5.21
C LEU A 73 -5.33 -15.04 6.54
N LEU A 74 -5.87 -14.55 7.66
CA LEU A 74 -5.43 -14.99 8.99
C LEU A 74 -5.70 -16.48 9.18
N ALA A 75 -6.87 -16.95 8.73
CA ALA A 75 -7.22 -18.38 8.80
C ALA A 75 -6.29 -19.23 7.93
N ALA A 76 -5.77 -18.68 6.84
CA ALA A 76 -4.87 -19.39 5.93
C ALA A 76 -3.41 -19.37 6.37
N GLY A 77 -3.07 -18.66 7.45
CA GLY A 77 -1.71 -18.67 7.99
C GLY A 77 -0.98 -17.32 7.94
N ALA A 78 -1.61 -16.28 7.41
CA ALA A 78 -1.03 -14.94 7.45
C ALA A 78 -1.02 -14.39 8.86
N THR A 79 -0.12 -13.44 9.13
CA THR A 79 -0.06 -12.73 10.41
C THR A 79 -0.38 -11.26 10.18
N GLU A 80 -0.90 -10.59 11.20
CA GLU A 80 -1.19 -9.17 11.11
C GLU A 80 0.07 -8.36 11.35
N ARG A 81 0.31 -7.38 10.49
CA ARG A 81 1.43 -6.45 10.63
C ARG A 81 0.96 -5.04 10.97
N SER A 82 -0.11 -4.59 10.36
CA SER A 82 -0.72 -3.30 10.64
C SER A 82 -2.23 -3.45 10.63
N ALA A 83 -2.87 -3.11 11.76
CA ALA A 83 -4.31 -3.23 11.91
C ALA A 83 -5.06 -2.32 10.93
N PRO A 84 -6.32 -2.64 10.59
CA PRO A 84 -7.12 -1.78 9.71
C PRO A 84 -7.21 -0.36 10.26
N ARG A 85 -7.02 0.61 9.36
CA ARG A 85 -7.17 2.02 9.68
C ARG A 85 -7.82 2.73 8.51
N GLN A 86 -8.61 3.76 8.81
CA GLN A 86 -9.29 4.54 7.79
C GLN A 86 -8.33 5.59 7.23
N VAL A 87 -8.22 5.65 5.91
CA VAL A 87 -7.34 6.60 5.21
C VAL A 87 -8.11 7.60 4.35
N ALA A 88 -9.38 7.30 4.06
CA ALA A 88 -10.28 8.17 3.31
C ALA A 88 -11.71 7.76 3.64
N PRO A 89 -12.74 8.55 3.27
CA PRO A 89 -14.12 8.12 3.48
C PRO A 89 -14.37 6.74 2.85
N GLU A 90 -14.86 5.81 3.66
CA GLU A 90 -15.18 4.44 3.26
C GLU A 90 -13.97 3.66 2.71
N VAL A 91 -12.75 4.10 2.99
CA VAL A 91 -11.54 3.40 2.57
C VAL A 91 -10.67 3.10 3.78
N ARG A 92 -10.46 1.83 4.04
CA ARG A 92 -9.55 1.35 5.09
C ARG A 92 -8.43 0.55 4.44
N VAL A 93 -7.29 0.54 5.10
CA VAL A 93 -6.14 -0.26 4.68
C VAL A 93 -5.65 -1.07 5.86
N CYS A 94 -5.06 -2.22 5.58
CA CYS A 94 -4.32 -2.98 6.56
C CYS A 94 -3.19 -3.74 5.87
N VAL A 95 -2.23 -4.21 6.65
CA VAL A 95 -1.11 -4.97 6.13
C VAL A 95 -0.98 -6.24 6.94
N LEU A 96 -0.93 -7.36 6.24
CA LEU A 96 -0.61 -8.66 6.81
C LEU A 96 0.75 -9.11 6.27
N ALA A 97 1.22 -10.24 6.72
CA ALA A 97 2.42 -10.85 6.18
C ALA A 97 2.14 -12.32 5.88
N ASP A 98 2.73 -12.81 4.80
CA ASP A 98 2.67 -14.23 4.50
C ASP A 98 3.61 -15.01 5.42
N THR A 99 3.70 -16.32 5.23
CA THR A 99 4.51 -17.18 6.10
C THR A 99 6.01 -16.92 6.00
N ASP A 100 6.44 -16.25 4.94
CA ASP A 100 7.84 -15.84 4.78
C ASP A 100 8.10 -14.40 5.24
N GLY A 101 7.07 -13.73 5.75
CA GLY A 101 7.19 -12.35 6.23
C GLY A 101 7.03 -11.29 5.17
N ASN A 102 6.58 -11.64 3.97
CA ASN A 102 6.35 -10.65 2.91
C ASN A 102 5.06 -9.88 3.19
N PRO A 103 5.07 -8.55 3.09
CA PRO A 103 3.87 -7.77 3.38
C PRO A 103 2.80 -7.94 2.30
N ILE A 104 1.56 -8.02 2.75
CA ILE A 104 0.37 -8.09 1.91
C ILE A 104 -0.53 -6.94 2.31
N GLY A 105 -0.80 -6.01 1.40
CA GLY A 105 -1.69 -4.89 1.67
C GLY A 105 -3.11 -5.18 1.21
N LEU A 106 -4.08 -4.76 2.01
CA LEU A 106 -5.50 -4.78 1.63
C LEU A 106 -6.04 -3.37 1.70
N ARG A 107 -6.85 -3.01 0.72
CA ARG A 107 -7.50 -1.72 0.64
C ARG A 107 -8.96 -1.94 0.28
N GLY A 108 -9.88 -1.36 1.07
CA GLY A 108 -11.30 -1.54 0.83
C GLY A 108 -12.14 -0.97 1.96
N ARG A 109 -13.35 -1.38 2.03
CA ARG A 109 -14.28 -0.96 3.07
C ARG A 109 -14.18 -1.79 4.32
#